data_6baeb9ddd0d8d0982fbc35088cb90712
#
_entry.id   6baeb9ddd0d8d0982fbc35088cb90712
#
_cell.length_a   1.000
_cell.length_b   1.000
_cell.length_c   1.000
_cell.angle_alpha   90.00
_cell.angle_beta   90.00
_cell.angle_gamma   90.00
#
_symmetry.space_group_name_H-M   'P 1'
#
loop_
_entity.id
_entity.type
_entity.pdbx_description
1 polymer ?
#
loop_
_entity_poly.entity_id
_entity_poly.type
_entity_poly.pdbx_seq_one_letter_code
_entity_poly.pdbx_strand_id
1 'polypeptide(L)'
;KARRASISVYEAQRRGYKGVIAATSGNYGAAVASQAAMRGLKCIVVQEVYDSRKVGQPEILEKARKCEAYGAEVVQLTVGPELFYMFLRLLEETGYFNASLYTPYGIAGVESLGYELAKQVYEMEGKYPDAVVVTNAGGGNLTGTARGLIKAGAKETKAGVIPERPAPRFFRTSQHPSSRSPLLFSGH
;
A
#
# COMPACT_ATOMS: atom_id res chain seq x y z
N LYS A 1 3.05 5.17 -4.46
CA LYS A 1 3.58 3.84 -4.11
C LYS A 1 5.09 3.89 -3.78
N ALA A 2 5.87 4.69 -4.48
CA ALA A 2 7.33 4.82 -4.26
C ALA A 2 7.68 5.18 -2.81
N ARG A 3 6.95 6.11 -2.17
CA ARG A 3 7.17 6.51 -0.77
C ARG A 3 7.13 5.33 0.20
N ARG A 4 6.15 4.44 0.03
CA ARG A 4 6.03 3.22 0.86
C ARG A 4 7.17 2.25 0.61
N ALA A 5 7.43 1.96 -0.67
CA ALA A 5 8.45 1.02 -1.08
C ALA A 5 9.84 1.49 -0.63
N SER A 6 10.13 2.78 -0.76
CA SER A 6 11.42 3.35 -0.37
C SER A 6 11.78 3.09 1.08
N ILE A 7 10.86 3.35 2.02
CA ILE A 7 11.11 3.10 3.44
C ILE A 7 11.20 1.60 3.75
N SER A 8 10.29 0.79 3.19
CA SER A 8 10.31 -0.66 3.43
C SER A 8 11.62 -1.29 2.95
N VAL A 9 12.08 -0.95 1.74
CA VAL A 9 13.32 -1.51 1.18
C VAL A 9 14.56 -0.94 1.85
N TYR A 10 14.54 0.34 2.25
CA TYR A 10 15.60 0.93 3.06
C TYR A 10 15.77 0.19 4.39
N GLU A 11 14.68 -0.10 5.09
CA GLU A 11 14.73 -0.85 6.34
C GLU A 11 15.25 -2.28 6.16
N ALA A 12 14.89 -2.94 5.05
CA ALA A 12 15.45 -4.25 4.70
C ALA A 12 16.97 -4.18 4.56
N GLN A 13 17.47 -3.21 3.81
CA GLN A 13 18.90 -3.00 3.60
C GLN A 13 19.62 -2.69 4.92
N ARG A 14 19.08 -1.74 5.71
CA ARG A 14 19.65 -1.34 7.00
C ARG A 14 19.77 -2.48 7.99
N ARG A 15 18.85 -3.45 7.92
CA ARG A 15 18.84 -4.65 8.77
C ARG A 15 19.62 -5.82 8.21
N GLY A 16 20.28 -5.66 7.06
CA GLY A 16 21.14 -6.69 6.45
C GLY A 16 20.39 -7.80 5.75
N TYR A 17 19.10 -7.61 5.40
CA TYR A 17 18.38 -8.60 4.61
C TYR A 17 18.94 -8.73 3.19
N LYS A 18 18.96 -9.94 2.67
CA LYS A 18 19.45 -10.24 1.31
C LYS A 18 18.46 -9.87 0.22
N GLY A 19 17.18 -9.76 0.58
CA GLY A 19 16.12 -9.49 -0.37
C GLY A 19 14.83 -9.07 0.32
N VAL A 20 13.84 -8.76 -0.50
CA VAL A 20 12.51 -8.32 -0.10
C VAL A 20 11.43 -9.11 -0.84
N ILE A 21 10.28 -9.29 -0.21
CA ILE A 21 9.10 -9.90 -0.84
C ILE A 21 7.91 -8.97 -0.68
N ALA A 22 7.13 -8.79 -1.75
CA ALA A 22 5.87 -8.08 -1.73
C ALA A 22 4.76 -8.89 -2.40
N ALA A 23 3.58 -8.93 -1.79
CA ALA A 23 2.37 -9.46 -2.39
C ALA A 23 1.50 -8.30 -2.87
N THR A 24 1.17 -8.26 -4.16
CA THR A 24 0.40 -7.16 -4.76
C THR A 24 -0.01 -7.45 -6.20
N SER A 25 -1.19 -7.04 -6.59
CA SER A 25 -1.65 -7.06 -7.99
C SER A 25 -1.47 -5.71 -8.71
N GLY A 26 -0.87 -4.72 -8.05
CA GLY A 26 -0.80 -3.34 -8.56
C GLY A 26 0.62 -2.78 -8.71
N ASN A 27 0.67 -1.46 -8.90
CA ASN A 27 1.91 -0.69 -9.08
C ASN A 27 2.88 -0.74 -7.88
N TYR A 28 2.45 -1.29 -6.75
CA TYR A 28 3.32 -1.39 -5.58
C TYR A 28 4.46 -2.39 -5.79
N GLY A 29 4.20 -3.50 -6.47
CA GLY A 29 5.23 -4.48 -6.84
C GLY A 29 6.36 -3.85 -7.63
N ALA A 30 6.02 -3.09 -8.67
CA ALA A 30 7.01 -2.37 -9.48
C ALA A 30 7.80 -1.32 -8.66
N ALA A 31 7.14 -0.66 -7.71
CA ALA A 31 7.82 0.27 -6.81
C ALA A 31 8.81 -0.44 -5.87
N VAL A 32 8.44 -1.60 -5.32
CA VAL A 32 9.35 -2.41 -4.49
C VAL A 32 10.51 -2.95 -5.31
N ALA A 33 10.24 -3.50 -6.50
CA ALA A 33 11.26 -4.01 -7.41
C ALA A 33 12.28 -2.93 -7.80
N SER A 34 11.80 -1.74 -8.18
CA SER A 34 12.65 -0.58 -8.48
C SER A 34 13.53 -0.18 -7.30
N GLN A 35 12.97 -0.11 -6.09
CA GLN A 35 13.74 0.26 -4.89
C GLN A 35 14.74 -0.83 -4.48
N ALA A 36 14.40 -2.10 -4.69
CA ALA A 36 15.30 -3.22 -4.44
C ALA A 36 16.49 -3.20 -5.42
N ALA A 37 16.21 -3.01 -6.71
CA ALA A 37 17.24 -2.88 -7.75
C ALA A 37 18.24 -1.75 -7.44
N MET A 38 17.74 -0.57 -7.06
CA MET A 38 18.58 0.58 -6.68
C MET A 38 19.51 0.29 -5.49
N ARG A 39 19.17 -0.68 -4.64
CA ARG A 39 19.92 -1.02 -3.42
C ARG A 39 20.65 -2.35 -3.51
N GLY A 40 20.63 -2.99 -4.68
CA GLY A 40 21.29 -4.29 -4.90
C GLY A 40 20.67 -5.45 -4.10
N LEU A 41 19.38 -5.33 -3.73
CA LEU A 41 18.66 -6.39 -3.02
C LEU A 41 17.91 -7.30 -4.00
N LYS A 42 17.85 -8.58 -3.68
CA LYS A 42 16.93 -9.51 -4.35
C LYS A 42 15.48 -9.08 -4.14
N CYS A 43 14.60 -9.33 -5.10
CA CYS A 43 13.19 -9.00 -4.99
C CYS A 43 12.32 -10.13 -5.54
N ILE A 44 11.33 -10.52 -4.76
CA ILE A 44 10.26 -11.44 -5.21
C ILE A 44 8.95 -10.68 -5.11
N VAL A 45 8.15 -10.72 -6.19
CA VAL A 45 6.82 -10.13 -6.20
C VAL A 45 5.79 -11.21 -6.48
N VAL A 46 4.87 -11.43 -5.56
CA VAL A 46 3.77 -12.39 -5.70
C VAL A 46 2.55 -11.64 -6.20
N GLN A 47 2.01 -12.02 -7.37
CA GLN A 47 0.92 -11.31 -8.04
C GLN A 47 -0.19 -12.25 -8.51
N GLU A 48 -1.43 -11.85 -8.30
CA GLU A 48 -2.61 -12.48 -8.92
C GLU A 48 -2.80 -11.91 -10.33
N VAL A 49 -2.24 -12.61 -11.31
CA VAL A 49 -2.20 -12.18 -12.72
C VAL A 49 -3.39 -12.73 -13.51
N TYR A 50 -3.90 -13.89 -13.11
CA TYR A 50 -4.98 -14.59 -13.80
C TYR A 50 -6.28 -14.48 -13.02
N ASP A 51 -7.39 -14.30 -13.74
CA ASP A 51 -8.73 -14.33 -13.15
C ASP A 51 -9.15 -15.77 -12.77
N SER A 52 -10.34 -15.93 -12.17
CA SER A 52 -10.88 -17.25 -11.78
C SER A 52 -11.06 -18.22 -12.95
N ARG A 53 -11.08 -17.74 -14.18
CA ARG A 53 -11.15 -18.54 -15.41
C ARG A 53 -9.76 -18.82 -15.99
N LYS A 54 -8.70 -18.46 -15.28
CA LYS A 54 -7.29 -18.56 -15.69
C LYS A 54 -6.95 -17.70 -16.92
N VAL A 55 -7.72 -16.64 -17.15
CA VAL A 55 -7.43 -15.66 -18.20
C VAL A 55 -6.53 -14.57 -17.61
N GLY A 56 -5.41 -14.30 -18.28
CA GLY A 56 -4.46 -13.27 -17.88
C GLY A 56 -5.09 -11.89 -18.00
N GLN A 57 -4.92 -11.07 -16.97
CA GLN A 57 -5.39 -9.69 -16.92
C GLN A 57 -4.31 -8.78 -17.54
N PRO A 58 -4.54 -8.18 -18.73
CA PRO A 58 -3.48 -7.48 -19.48
C PRO A 58 -2.78 -6.39 -18.67
N GLU A 59 -3.55 -5.63 -17.89
CA GLU A 59 -3.00 -4.56 -17.03
C GLU A 59 -2.08 -5.10 -15.94
N ILE A 60 -2.39 -6.27 -15.36
CA ILE A 60 -1.57 -6.86 -14.30
C ILE A 60 -0.34 -7.55 -14.91
N LEU A 61 -0.48 -8.19 -16.07
CA LEU A 61 0.63 -8.76 -16.84
C LEU A 61 1.67 -7.68 -17.19
N GLU A 62 1.23 -6.50 -17.61
CA GLU A 62 2.13 -5.37 -17.88
C GLU A 62 2.92 -4.96 -16.62
N LYS A 63 2.25 -4.92 -15.46
CA LYS A 63 2.91 -4.62 -14.18
C LYS A 63 3.88 -5.72 -13.76
N ALA A 64 3.57 -6.99 -14.05
CA ALA A 64 4.49 -8.11 -13.83
C ALA A 64 5.77 -7.95 -14.66
N ARG A 65 5.64 -7.71 -15.95
CA ARG A 65 6.79 -7.45 -16.85
C ARG A 65 7.64 -6.28 -16.37
N LYS A 66 7.01 -5.24 -15.82
CA LYS A 66 7.74 -4.10 -15.25
C LYS A 66 8.55 -4.50 -14.02
N CYS A 67 8.03 -5.38 -13.16
CA CYS A 67 8.80 -5.94 -12.03
C CYS A 67 10.01 -6.74 -12.53
N GLU A 68 9.80 -7.61 -13.53
CA GLU A 68 10.86 -8.42 -14.16
C GLU A 68 11.94 -7.52 -14.79
N ALA A 69 11.55 -6.42 -15.45
CA ALA A 69 12.49 -5.47 -16.03
C ALA A 69 13.38 -4.78 -14.97
N TYR A 70 12.95 -4.71 -13.72
CA TYR A 70 13.78 -4.28 -12.59
C TYR A 70 14.57 -5.42 -11.93
N GLY A 71 14.55 -6.61 -12.50
CA GLY A 71 15.27 -7.79 -11.98
C GLY A 71 14.58 -8.51 -10.84
N ALA A 72 13.28 -8.29 -10.63
CA ALA A 72 12.51 -9.05 -9.65
C ALA A 72 12.05 -10.40 -10.24
N GLU A 73 12.02 -11.41 -9.39
CA GLU A 73 11.32 -12.67 -9.68
C GLU A 73 9.83 -12.45 -9.43
N VAL A 74 8.97 -12.81 -10.40
CA VAL A 74 7.53 -12.64 -10.29
C VAL A 74 6.85 -14.00 -10.21
N VAL A 75 6.20 -14.26 -9.07
CA VAL A 75 5.34 -15.43 -8.88
C VAL A 75 3.93 -15.05 -9.30
N GLN A 76 3.48 -15.62 -10.42
CA GLN A 76 2.18 -15.33 -11.01
C GLN A 76 1.14 -16.37 -10.56
N LEU A 77 0.08 -15.90 -9.95
CA LEU A 77 -1.00 -16.73 -9.40
C LEU A 77 -2.33 -16.41 -10.08
N THR A 78 -3.27 -17.35 -9.97
CA THR A 78 -4.70 -17.10 -10.20
C THR A 78 -5.29 -16.41 -8.96
N VAL A 79 -6.30 -15.57 -9.15
CA VAL A 79 -7.04 -14.95 -8.05
C VAL A 79 -7.59 -16.02 -7.11
N GLY A 80 -7.20 -15.97 -5.84
CA GLY A 80 -7.57 -16.98 -4.85
C GLY A 80 -6.87 -16.79 -3.49
N PRO A 81 -7.10 -17.70 -2.55
CA PRO A 81 -6.48 -17.64 -1.23
C PRO A 81 -4.97 -17.92 -1.23
N GLU A 82 -4.44 -18.45 -2.34
CA GLU A 82 -3.06 -18.90 -2.48
C GLU A 82 -2.04 -17.76 -2.37
N LEU A 83 -2.46 -16.52 -2.66
CA LEU A 83 -1.58 -15.35 -2.61
C LEU A 83 -0.88 -15.22 -1.25
N PHE A 84 -1.65 -15.25 -0.17
CA PHE A 84 -1.09 -15.11 1.17
C PHE A 84 -0.31 -16.35 1.61
N TYR A 85 -0.77 -17.54 1.23
CA TYR A 85 -0.06 -18.78 1.52
C TYR A 85 1.33 -18.76 0.87
N MET A 86 1.41 -18.50 -0.44
CA MET A 86 2.67 -18.44 -1.17
C MET A 86 3.58 -17.33 -0.63
N PHE A 87 3.00 -16.18 -0.31
CA PHE A 87 3.76 -15.08 0.28
C PHE A 87 4.42 -15.46 1.61
N LEU A 88 3.68 -16.10 2.52
CA LEU A 88 4.19 -16.54 3.82
C LEU A 88 5.24 -17.63 3.67
N ARG A 89 5.01 -18.61 2.79
CA ARG A 89 5.97 -19.66 2.49
C ARG A 89 7.28 -19.11 1.96
N LEU A 90 7.23 -18.19 1.02
CA LEU A 90 8.42 -17.56 0.48
C LEU A 90 9.18 -16.73 1.53
N LEU A 91 8.48 -16.04 2.44
CA LEU A 91 9.12 -15.36 3.56
C LEU A 91 9.88 -16.34 4.46
N GLU A 92 9.27 -17.47 4.79
CA GLU A 92 9.86 -18.51 5.63
C GLU A 92 11.07 -19.17 4.96
N GLU A 93 10.94 -19.55 3.69
CA GLU A 93 11.99 -20.27 2.94
C GLU A 93 13.19 -19.41 2.58
N THR A 94 12.97 -18.13 2.26
CA THR A 94 14.05 -17.24 1.83
C THR A 94 14.65 -16.42 2.95
N GLY A 95 13.91 -16.20 4.04
CA GLY A 95 14.29 -15.25 5.10
C GLY A 95 14.33 -13.80 4.62
N TYR A 96 13.69 -13.47 3.49
CA TYR A 96 13.66 -12.11 2.97
C TYR A 96 12.74 -11.21 3.78
N PHE A 97 12.95 -9.91 3.65
CA PHE A 97 12.16 -8.92 4.39
C PHE A 97 10.76 -8.79 3.81
N ASN A 98 9.76 -8.73 4.69
CA ASN A 98 8.39 -8.45 4.33
C ASN A 98 8.22 -6.98 3.94
N ALA A 99 8.15 -6.70 2.65
CA ALA A 99 7.92 -5.38 2.10
C ALA A 99 6.47 -5.17 1.64
N SER A 100 5.49 -5.89 2.19
CA SER A 100 4.08 -5.74 1.83
C SER A 100 3.51 -4.37 2.24
N LEU A 101 2.33 -4.03 1.69
CA LEU A 101 1.70 -2.71 1.83
C LEU A 101 1.37 -2.29 3.27
N TYR A 102 1.05 -3.26 4.12
CA TYR A 102 0.49 -3.03 5.46
C TYR A 102 1.50 -3.13 6.59
N THR A 103 2.77 -3.13 6.25
CA THR A 103 3.82 -3.07 7.27
C THR A 103 3.90 -1.67 7.89
N PRO A 104 4.33 -1.54 9.14
CA PRO A 104 4.56 -0.23 9.77
C PRO A 104 5.46 0.68 8.93
N TYR A 105 6.45 0.12 8.26
CA TYR A 105 7.37 0.85 7.38
C TYR A 105 6.67 1.39 6.12
N GLY A 106 5.80 0.59 5.50
CA GLY A 106 4.99 1.03 4.38
C GLY A 106 4.06 2.19 4.75
N ILE A 107 3.47 2.15 5.95
CA ILE A 107 2.63 3.24 6.46
C ILE A 107 3.47 4.48 6.75
N ALA A 108 4.62 4.33 7.40
CA ALA A 108 5.54 5.42 7.68
C ALA A 108 6.00 6.13 6.39
N GLY A 109 6.17 5.40 5.30
CA GLY A 109 6.47 6.00 3.99
C GLY A 109 5.39 6.97 3.48
N VAL A 110 4.12 6.74 3.83
CA VAL A 110 3.01 7.64 3.45
C VAL A 110 2.97 8.91 4.32
N GLU A 111 3.56 8.90 5.50
CA GLU A 111 3.60 10.09 6.37
C GLU A 111 4.24 11.29 5.67
N SER A 112 5.24 11.05 4.81
CA SER A 112 5.86 12.10 4.01
C SER A 112 4.86 12.80 3.07
N LEU A 113 3.82 12.10 2.60
CA LEU A 113 2.77 12.69 1.77
C LEU A 113 1.95 13.72 2.57
N GLY A 114 1.46 13.32 3.75
CA GLY A 114 0.69 14.23 4.60
C GLY A 114 1.52 15.43 5.07
N TYR A 115 2.79 15.20 5.39
CA TYR A 115 3.72 16.25 5.79
C TYR A 115 3.94 17.27 4.67
N GLU A 116 4.25 16.82 3.45
CA GLU A 116 4.45 17.71 2.30
C GLU A 116 3.17 18.46 1.95
N LEU A 117 2.02 17.79 1.95
CA LEU A 117 0.73 18.39 1.67
C LEU A 117 0.44 19.56 2.63
N ALA A 118 0.62 19.33 3.94
CA ALA A 118 0.42 20.37 4.94
C ALA A 118 1.35 21.56 4.70
N LYS A 119 2.62 21.31 4.45
CA LYS A 119 3.60 22.37 4.19
C LYS A 119 3.30 23.16 2.94
N GLN A 120 3.03 22.49 1.82
CA GLN A 120 2.75 23.17 0.55
C GLN A 120 1.49 24.05 0.66
N VAL A 121 0.41 23.55 1.30
CA VAL A 121 -0.79 24.36 1.49
C VAL A 121 -0.49 25.55 2.40
N TYR A 122 0.28 25.36 3.47
CA TYR A 122 0.64 26.45 4.36
C TYR A 122 1.50 27.52 3.65
N GLU A 123 2.40 27.15 2.79
CA GLU A 123 3.21 28.06 1.98
C GLU A 123 2.38 28.86 0.97
N MET A 124 1.31 28.25 0.42
CA MET A 124 0.42 28.87 -0.56
C MET A 124 -0.63 29.77 0.08
N GLU A 125 -1.22 29.35 1.20
CA GLU A 125 -2.43 29.95 1.78
C GLU A 125 -2.18 30.63 3.13
N GLY A 126 -1.01 30.51 3.71
CA GLY A 126 -0.68 31.02 5.05
C GLY A 126 -1.36 30.25 6.19
N LYS A 127 -2.06 29.17 5.89
CA LYS A 127 -2.73 28.31 6.88
C LYS A 127 -2.67 26.83 6.44
N TYR A 128 -2.87 25.93 7.40
CA TYR A 128 -3.02 24.50 7.12
C TYR A 128 -4.39 24.21 6.46
N PRO A 129 -4.50 23.10 5.70
CA PRO A 129 -5.78 22.74 5.09
C PRO A 129 -6.83 22.46 6.17
N ASP A 130 -8.07 22.93 5.96
CA ASP A 130 -9.18 22.65 6.87
C ASP A 130 -9.61 21.18 6.80
N ALA A 131 -9.47 20.56 5.61
CA ALA A 131 -9.78 19.15 5.39
C ALA A 131 -8.93 18.54 4.29
N VAL A 132 -8.69 17.24 4.41
CA VAL A 132 -8.03 16.41 3.38
C VAL A 132 -8.90 15.20 3.10
N VAL A 133 -9.19 14.94 1.83
CA VAL A 133 -9.95 13.76 1.40
C VAL A 133 -9.01 12.71 0.85
N VAL A 134 -9.06 11.49 1.40
CA VAL A 134 -8.15 10.39 1.10
C VAL A 134 -8.92 9.14 0.70
N THR A 135 -8.41 8.41 -0.30
CA THR A 135 -8.93 7.08 -0.63
C THR A 135 -8.67 6.11 0.51
N ASN A 136 -9.68 5.31 0.86
CA ASN A 136 -9.60 4.34 1.94
C ASN A 136 -10.02 2.94 1.47
N ALA A 137 -9.02 2.09 1.21
CA ALA A 137 -9.20 0.65 1.03
C ALA A 137 -8.80 -0.08 2.33
N GLY A 138 -7.52 -0.41 2.49
CA GLY A 138 -6.97 -1.03 3.70
C GLY A 138 -6.50 -0.05 4.79
N GLY A 139 -6.86 1.22 4.73
CA GLY A 139 -6.56 2.21 5.77
C GLY A 139 -5.16 2.84 5.75
N GLY A 140 -4.21 2.23 5.07
CA GLY A 140 -2.81 2.68 5.12
C GLY A 140 -2.56 4.08 4.54
N ASN A 141 -3.32 4.51 3.52
CA ASN A 141 -3.24 5.87 2.99
C ASN A 141 -3.75 6.88 4.00
N LEU A 142 -4.93 6.62 4.56
CA LEU A 142 -5.54 7.49 5.57
C LEU A 142 -4.63 7.65 6.79
N THR A 143 -4.20 6.53 7.37
CA THR A 143 -3.35 6.53 8.56
C THR A 143 -2.03 7.27 8.33
N GLY A 144 -1.33 6.97 7.23
CA GLY A 144 -0.07 7.63 6.91
C GLY A 144 -0.24 9.12 6.65
N THR A 145 -1.27 9.51 5.87
CA THR A 145 -1.53 10.92 5.58
C THR A 145 -1.87 11.69 6.85
N ALA A 146 -2.78 11.16 7.70
CA ALA A 146 -3.14 11.80 8.97
C ALA A 146 -1.93 11.99 9.89
N ARG A 147 -1.09 10.96 10.04
CA ARG A 147 0.15 11.07 10.83
C ARG A 147 1.11 12.12 10.27
N GLY A 148 1.22 12.21 8.94
CA GLY A 148 2.03 13.22 8.28
C GLY A 148 1.55 14.63 8.51
N LEU A 149 0.23 14.86 8.44
CA LEU A 149 -0.42 16.14 8.76
C LEU A 149 -0.11 16.58 10.20
N ILE A 150 -0.29 15.66 11.16
CA ILE A 150 0.00 15.92 12.59
C ILE A 150 1.48 16.27 12.80
N LYS A 151 2.40 15.54 12.17
CA LYS A 151 3.83 15.82 12.23
C LYS A 151 4.22 17.19 11.66
N ALA A 152 3.49 17.66 10.67
CA ALA A 152 3.69 19.01 10.10
C ALA A 152 3.09 20.14 10.95
N GLY A 153 2.31 19.81 11.98
CA GLY A 153 1.62 20.80 12.83
C GLY A 153 0.16 21.01 12.47
N ALA A 154 -0.36 20.38 11.42
CA ALA A 154 -1.75 20.51 10.96
C ALA A 154 -2.71 19.61 11.77
N LYS A 155 -2.76 19.80 13.08
CA LYS A 155 -3.49 18.93 14.02
C LYS A 155 -5.01 19.03 13.89
N GLU A 156 -5.51 20.20 13.47
CA GLU A 156 -6.94 20.47 13.34
C GLU A 156 -7.52 20.09 11.97
N THR A 157 -6.66 19.65 11.04
CA THR A 157 -7.09 19.23 9.70
C THR A 157 -7.96 17.98 9.78
N LYS A 158 -9.17 18.06 9.27
CA LYS A 158 -10.12 16.94 9.22
C LYS A 158 -9.75 15.98 8.10
N ALA A 159 -9.67 14.68 8.37
CA ALA A 159 -9.45 13.66 7.35
C ALA A 159 -10.79 13.03 6.92
N GLY A 160 -11.23 13.33 5.72
CA GLY A 160 -12.37 12.68 5.08
C GLY A 160 -11.91 11.46 4.25
N VAL A 161 -12.77 10.45 4.13
CA VAL A 161 -12.51 9.27 3.33
C VAL A 161 -13.51 9.12 2.19
N ILE A 162 -13.01 8.73 1.03
CA ILE A 162 -13.83 8.18 -0.04
C ILE A 162 -13.74 6.65 0.10
N PRO A 163 -14.81 5.99 0.54
CA PRO A 163 -14.80 4.54 0.64
C PRO A 163 -14.66 3.94 -0.76
N GLU A 164 -13.95 2.84 -0.85
CA GLU A 164 -13.98 1.99 -2.04
C GLU A 164 -15.44 1.54 -2.27
N ARG A 165 -15.82 1.33 -3.53
CA ARG A 165 -17.20 0.90 -3.85
C ARG A 165 -17.61 -0.25 -2.96
N PRO A 166 -18.83 -0.25 -2.42
CA PRO A 166 -19.30 -1.40 -1.65
C PRO A 166 -19.16 -2.67 -2.49
N ALA A 167 -18.67 -3.73 -1.88
CA ALA A 167 -18.53 -5.03 -2.52
C ALA A 167 -19.82 -5.40 -3.28
N PRO A 168 -19.73 -6.08 -4.43
CA PRO A 168 -20.92 -6.51 -5.18
C PRO A 168 -21.92 -7.16 -4.23
N ARG A 169 -23.21 -6.92 -4.45
CA ARG A 169 -24.32 -7.34 -3.57
C ARG A 169 -24.36 -8.84 -3.19
N PHE A 170 -23.52 -9.66 -3.78
CA PHE A 170 -23.40 -11.10 -3.49
C PHE A 170 -22.87 -11.44 -2.10
N PHE A 171 -22.30 -10.48 -1.36
CA PHE A 171 -21.85 -10.68 0.03
C PHE A 171 -22.70 -9.97 1.08
N ARG A 172 -23.87 -9.49 0.73
CA ARG A 172 -24.86 -9.11 1.73
C ARG A 172 -25.52 -10.38 2.29
N THR A 173 -24.91 -10.98 3.29
CA THR A 173 -25.68 -11.81 4.22
C THR A 173 -26.75 -10.90 4.82
N SER A 174 -28.01 -11.28 4.61
CA SER A 174 -29.17 -10.66 5.22
C SER A 174 -28.98 -10.58 6.73
N GLN A 175 -28.75 -9.39 7.30
CA GLN A 175 -29.24 -9.04 8.61
C GLN A 175 -28.96 -7.57 8.96
N HIS A 176 -30.06 -6.92 9.25
CA HIS A 176 -30.37 -5.68 9.95
C HIS A 176 -30.20 -4.32 9.25
N PRO A 177 -31.31 -3.60 9.11
CA PRO A 177 -31.32 -2.19 8.76
C PRO A 177 -31.25 -1.37 10.07
N SER A 178 -30.08 -0.93 10.48
CA SER A 178 -29.99 0.18 11.42
C SER A 178 -28.62 0.83 11.42
N SER A 179 -28.66 2.15 11.40
CA SER A 179 -27.58 3.11 11.61
C SER A 179 -26.71 3.45 10.39
N ARG A 180 -27.21 4.32 9.54
CA ARG A 180 -26.40 5.30 8.84
C ARG A 180 -25.94 6.33 9.87
N SER A 181 -24.72 6.23 10.34
CA SER A 181 -24.05 7.35 11.01
C SER A 181 -22.77 7.66 10.24
N PRO A 182 -22.53 8.89 9.86
CA PRO A 182 -21.23 9.29 9.33
C PRO A 182 -20.22 9.17 10.48
N LEU A 183 -19.19 8.35 10.32
CA LEU A 183 -18.08 8.29 11.26
C LEU A 183 -17.28 9.59 11.16
N LEU A 184 -17.66 10.56 11.96
CA LEU A 184 -16.83 11.70 12.30
C LEU A 184 -15.90 11.24 13.44
N PHE A 185 -14.65 11.00 13.15
CA PHE A 185 -13.65 10.85 14.18
C PHE A 185 -13.20 12.24 14.63
N SER A 186 -13.75 12.71 15.74
CA SER A 186 -13.15 13.77 16.53
C SER A 186 -12.12 13.13 17.45
N GLY A 187 -10.84 13.32 17.14
CA GLY A 187 -9.76 12.95 18.07
C GLY A 187 -9.64 14.02 19.16
N HIS A 188 -9.75 13.60 20.38
CA HIS A 188 -9.19 14.29 21.55
C HIS A 188 -7.77 13.80 21.79
#